data_37301215d7451ff190eaadd6779310ba
#
_entry.id   37301215d7451ff190eaadd6779310ba
#
_cell.length_a   1.000
_cell.length_b   1.000
_cell.length_c   1.000
_cell.angle_alpha   90.00
_cell.angle_beta   90.00
_cell.angle_gamma   90.00
#
_symmetry.space_group_name_H-M   'P 1'
#
loop_
_entity.id
_entity.type
_entity.pdbx_description
1 polymer ?
#
loop_
_entity_poly.entity_id
_entity_poly.type
_entity_poly.pdbx_seq_one_letter_code
_entity_poly.pdbx_strand_id
1 'polypeptide(L)'
;MPLLTLENACLAFGHVALLDHTALQIDAGERIALIGRNGSGKTSLLRALAGLAGLDDGIVWRQPGARLTYVPQEPSFAPERSIYETIAAALGEASQMLLAYHEAAHAVALDPSPAHLHALQELQGQLDHADGWRLHTRVEQAITRLGLDGEAKIATL
;
A
#
# COMPACT_ATOMS: atom_id res chain seq x y z
N MET A 1 -10.02 0.89 -22.70
CA MET A 1 -11.07 1.08 -21.70
C MET A 1 -10.46 1.82 -20.51
N PRO A 2 -11.09 2.88 -20.04
CA PRO A 2 -10.56 3.65 -18.93
C PRO A 2 -10.46 2.81 -17.65
N LEU A 3 -9.36 3.00 -16.94
CA LEU A 3 -9.17 2.45 -15.59
C LEU A 3 -9.79 3.35 -14.53
N LEU A 4 -9.78 4.67 -14.82
CA LEU A 4 -10.32 5.69 -13.95
C LEU A 4 -10.83 6.86 -14.78
N THR A 5 -12.01 7.38 -14.43
CA THR A 5 -12.53 8.64 -14.95
C THR A 5 -12.92 9.56 -13.81
N LEU A 6 -12.64 10.85 -14.02
CA LEU A 6 -13.08 11.95 -13.19
C LEU A 6 -14.00 12.81 -14.04
N GLU A 7 -15.22 13.05 -13.61
CA GLU A 7 -16.21 13.80 -14.36
C GLU A 7 -16.75 14.96 -13.54
N ASN A 8 -16.72 16.14 -14.15
CA ASN A 8 -17.30 17.36 -13.59
C ASN A 8 -16.86 17.65 -12.14
N ALA A 9 -15.60 17.34 -11.82
CA ALA A 9 -15.09 17.39 -10.46
C ALA A 9 -14.88 18.83 -9.98
N CYS A 10 -15.49 19.13 -8.86
CA CYS A 10 -15.30 20.38 -8.12
C CYS A 10 -14.70 20.08 -6.76
N LEU A 11 -13.69 20.85 -6.39
CA LEU A 11 -13.06 20.80 -5.07
C LEU A 11 -12.55 22.18 -4.71
N ALA A 12 -12.91 22.68 -3.55
CA ALA A 12 -12.45 23.97 -3.05
C ALA A 12 -11.78 23.83 -1.68
N PHE A 13 -10.87 24.72 -1.39
CA PHE A 13 -10.32 24.91 -0.07
C PHE A 13 -10.64 26.32 0.41
N GLY A 14 -11.65 26.42 1.29
CA GLY A 14 -12.25 27.69 1.66
C GLY A 14 -12.87 28.37 0.43
N HIS A 15 -12.35 29.55 0.07
CA HIS A 15 -12.84 30.31 -1.09
C HIS A 15 -12.02 30.07 -2.37
N VAL A 16 -11.03 29.19 -2.33
CA VAL A 16 -10.14 28.91 -3.47
C VAL A 16 -10.58 27.62 -4.14
N ALA A 17 -11.08 27.71 -5.37
CA ALA A 17 -11.34 26.53 -6.18
C ALA A 17 -10.02 25.88 -6.60
N LEU A 18 -9.84 24.63 -6.24
CA LEU A 18 -8.70 23.79 -6.64
C LEU A 18 -9.02 22.97 -7.90
N LEU A 19 -10.26 22.52 -8.02
CA LEU A 19 -10.83 21.89 -9.20
C LEU A 19 -12.13 22.61 -9.53
N ASP A 20 -12.31 22.94 -10.79
CA ASP A 20 -13.50 23.60 -11.30
C ASP A 20 -13.97 22.84 -12.55
N HIS A 21 -15.05 22.08 -12.41
CA HIS A 21 -15.62 21.21 -13.44
C HIS A 21 -14.58 20.41 -14.20
N THR A 22 -13.57 19.90 -13.49
CA THR A 22 -12.43 19.22 -14.07
C THR A 22 -12.81 17.80 -14.52
N ALA A 23 -12.34 17.42 -15.71
CA ALA A 23 -12.45 16.06 -16.23
C ALA A 23 -11.07 15.47 -16.46
N LEU A 24 -10.92 14.18 -16.19
CA LEU A 24 -9.70 13.40 -16.43
C LEU A 24 -10.08 11.96 -16.73
N GLN A 25 -9.42 11.36 -17.70
CA GLN A 25 -9.52 9.94 -17.99
C GLN A 25 -8.13 9.33 -17.98
N ILE A 26 -8.00 8.14 -17.42
CA ILE A 26 -6.75 7.36 -17.39
C ILE A 26 -7.04 5.99 -17.98
N ASP A 27 -6.37 5.68 -19.08
CA ASP A 27 -6.45 4.39 -19.74
C ASP A 27 -5.29 3.44 -19.33
N ALA A 28 -5.44 2.17 -19.64
CA ALA A 28 -4.42 1.18 -19.33
C ALA A 28 -3.09 1.48 -20.04
N GLY A 29 -1.99 1.44 -19.29
CA GLY A 29 -0.65 1.72 -19.81
C GLY A 29 -0.30 3.20 -19.92
N GLU A 30 -1.22 4.12 -19.65
CA GLU A 30 -0.93 5.55 -19.66
C GLU A 30 -0.04 5.98 -18.49
N ARG A 31 0.75 7.01 -18.74
CA ARG A 31 1.55 7.73 -17.73
C ARG A 31 1.21 9.21 -17.83
N ILE A 32 0.56 9.70 -16.78
CA ILE A 32 0.11 11.09 -16.72
C ILE A 32 0.97 11.86 -15.72
N ALA A 33 1.53 13.00 -16.14
CA ALA A 33 2.24 13.93 -15.28
C ALA A 33 1.33 15.11 -14.93
N LEU A 34 1.14 15.36 -13.64
CA LEU A 34 0.37 16.51 -13.16
C LEU A 34 1.32 17.66 -12.83
N ILE A 35 1.26 18.73 -13.63
CA ILE A 35 2.15 19.89 -13.53
C ILE A 35 1.37 21.10 -13.02
N GLY A 36 1.99 21.86 -12.15
CA GLY A 36 1.39 23.09 -11.62
C GLY A 36 2.18 23.65 -10.43
N ARG A 37 1.91 24.91 -10.07
CA ARG A 37 2.55 25.60 -8.93
C ARG A 37 2.23 24.91 -7.61
N ASN A 38 3.03 25.18 -6.57
CA ASN A 38 2.70 24.74 -5.21
C ASN A 38 1.38 25.36 -4.77
N GLY A 39 0.53 24.58 -4.12
CA GLY A 39 -0.83 25.01 -3.73
C GLY A 39 -1.90 24.91 -4.82
N SER A 40 -1.57 24.49 -6.07
CA SER A 40 -2.56 24.37 -7.16
C SER A 40 -3.50 23.16 -7.09
N GLY A 41 -3.55 22.45 -5.96
CA GLY A 41 -4.49 21.33 -5.78
C GLY A 41 -4.02 19.96 -6.29
N LYS A 42 -2.76 19.80 -6.78
CA LYS A 42 -2.24 18.52 -7.29
C LYS A 42 -2.41 17.35 -6.30
N THR A 43 -1.96 17.56 -5.08
CA THR A 43 -2.09 16.55 -4.02
C THR A 43 -3.55 16.28 -3.65
N SER A 44 -4.39 17.33 -3.67
CA SER A 44 -5.83 17.20 -3.40
C SER A 44 -6.52 16.37 -4.49
N LEU A 45 -6.19 16.63 -5.76
CA LEU A 45 -6.67 15.82 -6.88
C LEU A 45 -6.23 14.36 -6.74
N LEU A 46 -4.95 14.08 -6.49
CA LEU A 46 -4.45 12.71 -6.32
C LEU A 46 -5.14 11.99 -5.14
N ARG A 47 -5.38 12.69 -4.03
CA ARG A 47 -6.11 12.13 -2.89
C ARG A 47 -7.57 11.86 -3.21
N ALA A 48 -8.24 12.74 -3.97
CA ALA A 48 -9.61 12.52 -4.44
C ALA A 48 -9.68 11.30 -5.38
N LEU A 49 -8.76 11.21 -6.35
CA LEU A 49 -8.62 10.04 -7.23
C LEU A 49 -8.36 8.75 -6.43
N ALA A 50 -7.58 8.82 -5.35
CA ALA A 50 -7.33 7.70 -4.46
C ALA A 50 -8.52 7.34 -3.54
N GLY A 51 -9.53 8.21 -3.43
CA GLY A 51 -10.64 8.04 -2.49
C GLY A 51 -10.28 8.37 -1.05
N LEU A 52 -9.17 9.08 -0.85
CA LEU A 52 -8.68 9.55 0.45
C LEU A 52 -9.23 10.94 0.81
N ALA A 53 -9.91 11.60 -0.13
CA ALA A 53 -10.62 12.86 0.06
C ALA A 53 -11.89 12.84 -0.80
N GLY A 54 -12.96 13.46 -0.30
CA GLY A 54 -14.18 13.69 -1.07
C GLY A 54 -13.99 14.82 -2.09
N LEU A 55 -14.85 14.83 -3.12
CA LEU A 55 -15.09 15.99 -3.97
C LEU A 55 -16.26 16.78 -3.39
N ASP A 56 -16.32 18.08 -3.69
CA ASP A 56 -17.51 18.90 -3.38
C ASP A 56 -18.63 18.57 -4.36
N ASP A 57 -18.29 18.31 -5.64
CA ASP A 57 -19.20 17.83 -6.68
C ASP A 57 -18.44 17.04 -7.73
N GLY A 58 -19.16 16.24 -8.54
CA GLY A 58 -18.61 15.38 -9.58
C GLY A 58 -18.45 13.93 -9.15
N ILE A 59 -17.92 13.11 -10.06
CA ILE A 59 -17.85 11.66 -9.89
C ILE A 59 -16.45 11.16 -10.21
N VAL A 60 -15.92 10.30 -9.35
CA VAL A 60 -14.75 9.46 -9.64
C VAL A 60 -15.24 8.05 -9.91
N TRP A 61 -15.17 7.62 -11.16
CA TRP A 61 -15.42 6.24 -11.53
C TRP A 61 -14.11 5.46 -11.63
N ARG A 62 -14.12 4.23 -11.15
CA ARG A 62 -12.99 3.29 -11.22
C ARG A 62 -13.45 1.97 -11.81
N GLN A 63 -12.63 1.40 -12.66
CA GLN A 63 -12.90 0.08 -13.21
C GLN A 63 -12.99 -0.94 -12.06
N PRO A 64 -14.07 -1.77 -12.01
CA PRO A 64 -14.18 -2.85 -11.04
C PRO A 64 -12.96 -3.77 -11.06
N GLY A 65 -12.40 -4.06 -9.88
CA GLY A 65 -11.19 -4.88 -9.76
C GLY A 65 -9.86 -4.17 -10.01
N ALA A 66 -9.87 -2.90 -10.44
CA ALA A 66 -8.64 -2.12 -10.54
C ALA A 66 -8.07 -1.84 -9.13
N ARG A 67 -6.80 -2.16 -8.93
CA ARG A 67 -6.08 -1.82 -7.70
C ARG A 67 -5.46 -0.43 -7.87
N LEU A 68 -5.72 0.44 -6.92
CA LEU A 68 -5.19 1.79 -6.88
C LEU A 68 -4.33 1.94 -5.62
N THR A 69 -3.13 2.45 -5.80
CA THR A 69 -2.21 2.74 -4.69
C THR A 69 -1.84 4.21 -4.71
N TYR A 70 -1.96 4.87 -3.57
CA TYR A 70 -1.49 6.23 -3.36
C TYR A 70 -0.17 6.21 -2.61
N VAL A 71 0.85 6.83 -3.19
CA VAL A 71 2.15 7.02 -2.53
C VAL A 71 2.24 8.49 -2.11
N PRO A 72 2.25 8.80 -0.80
CA PRO A 72 2.41 10.17 -0.33
C PRO A 72 3.81 10.70 -0.62
N GLN A 73 3.96 12.02 -0.64
CA GLN A 73 5.24 12.68 -0.87
C GLN A 73 6.24 12.36 0.25
N GLU A 74 5.76 12.28 1.48
CA GLU A 74 6.51 11.86 2.66
C GLU A 74 5.82 10.64 3.27
N PRO A 75 6.22 9.43 2.86
CA PRO A 75 5.69 8.22 3.47
C PRO A 75 6.21 8.09 4.91
N SER A 76 5.32 7.82 5.86
CA SER A 76 5.68 7.52 7.23
C SER A 76 5.66 6.02 7.45
N PHE A 77 6.74 5.48 7.98
CA PHE A 77 6.85 4.09 8.38
C PHE A 77 7.05 4.00 9.89
N ALA A 78 6.59 2.92 10.50
CA ALA A 78 6.85 2.67 11.92
C ALA A 78 8.34 2.32 12.11
N PRO A 79 9.11 3.13 12.86
CA PRO A 79 10.56 3.00 12.92
C PRO A 79 11.03 1.70 13.59
N GLU A 80 10.19 1.13 14.45
CA GLU A 80 10.44 -0.12 15.19
C GLU A 80 10.22 -1.38 14.34
N ARG A 81 9.49 -1.29 13.23
CA ARG A 81 9.23 -2.42 12.34
C ARG A 81 10.45 -2.76 11.51
N SER A 82 10.57 -4.05 11.19
CA SER A 82 11.54 -4.52 10.19
C SER A 82 11.10 -4.10 8.78
N ILE A 83 12.04 -4.14 7.84
CA ILE A 83 11.75 -3.93 6.42
C ILE A 83 10.77 -5.00 5.92
N TYR A 84 10.97 -6.25 6.34
CA TYR A 84 10.07 -7.35 5.98
C TYR A 84 8.64 -7.08 6.44
N GLU A 85 8.45 -6.74 7.72
CA GLU A 85 7.13 -6.42 8.28
C GLU A 85 6.47 -5.25 7.56
N THR A 86 7.24 -4.22 7.23
CA THR A 86 6.74 -3.03 6.55
C THR A 86 6.26 -3.33 5.13
N ILE A 87 7.02 -4.11 4.37
CA ILE A 87 6.65 -4.52 3.00
C ILE A 87 5.48 -5.51 3.04
N ALA A 88 5.50 -6.47 3.97
CA ALA A 88 4.40 -7.41 4.14
C ALA A 88 3.09 -6.70 4.48
N ALA A 89 3.10 -5.76 5.42
CA ALA A 89 1.91 -4.99 5.80
C ALA A 89 1.27 -4.22 4.62
N ALA A 90 2.07 -3.79 3.64
CA ALA A 90 1.58 -3.12 2.44
C ALA A 90 0.75 -4.04 1.51
N LEU A 91 0.78 -5.36 1.72
CA LEU A 91 -0.04 -6.34 0.99
C LEU A 91 -1.49 -6.45 1.52
N GLY A 92 -1.82 -5.72 2.59
CA GLY A 92 -3.15 -5.66 3.17
C GLY A 92 -3.49 -6.86 4.06
N GLU A 93 -4.78 -7.18 4.22
CA GLU A 93 -5.25 -8.22 5.14
C GLU A 93 -4.64 -9.61 4.89
N ALA A 94 -4.38 -9.94 3.64
CA ALA A 94 -3.76 -11.21 3.26
C ALA A 94 -2.35 -11.41 3.85
N SER A 95 -1.69 -10.34 4.31
CA SER A 95 -0.35 -10.39 4.90
C SER A 95 -0.34 -10.66 6.41
N GLN A 96 -1.48 -10.54 7.09
CA GLN A 96 -1.53 -10.71 8.56
C GLN A 96 -1.04 -12.10 8.99
N MET A 97 -1.44 -13.13 8.26
CA MET A 97 -1.00 -14.50 8.51
C MET A 97 0.50 -14.67 8.28
N LEU A 98 1.03 -14.00 7.24
CA LEU A 98 2.46 -14.01 6.94
C LEU A 98 3.27 -13.28 8.03
N LEU A 99 2.78 -12.17 8.55
CA LEU A 99 3.40 -11.45 9.66
C LEU A 99 3.42 -12.29 10.93
N ALA A 100 2.29 -12.92 11.28
CA ALA A 100 2.22 -13.83 12.42
C ALA A 100 3.19 -15.00 12.31
N TYR A 101 3.33 -15.59 11.11
CA TYR A 101 4.31 -16.63 10.85
C TYR A 101 5.76 -16.14 11.04
N HIS A 102 6.08 -14.96 10.53
CA HIS A 102 7.39 -14.34 10.67
C HIS A 102 7.74 -14.08 12.14
N GLU A 103 6.82 -13.51 12.91
CA GLU A 103 6.97 -13.31 14.35
C GLU A 103 7.17 -14.64 15.11
N ALA A 104 6.39 -15.68 14.77
CA ALA A 104 6.55 -17.00 15.38
C ALA A 104 7.90 -17.65 15.04
N ALA A 105 8.37 -17.52 13.80
CA ALA A 105 9.67 -17.99 13.38
C ALA A 105 10.81 -17.28 14.14
N HIS A 106 10.67 -15.98 14.36
CA HIS A 106 11.62 -15.21 15.15
C HIS A 106 11.61 -15.61 16.63
N ALA A 107 10.42 -15.87 17.20
CA ALA A 107 10.29 -16.37 18.58
C ALA A 107 10.98 -17.74 18.76
N VAL A 108 10.80 -18.66 17.81
CA VAL A 108 11.51 -19.96 17.83
C VAL A 108 13.02 -19.79 17.72
N ALA A 109 13.51 -18.83 16.94
CA ALA A 109 14.95 -18.57 16.83
C ALA A 109 15.57 -18.06 18.14
N LEU A 110 14.80 -17.32 18.95
CA LEU A 110 15.22 -16.82 20.26
C LEU A 110 15.05 -17.85 21.38
N ASP A 111 13.95 -18.61 21.37
CA ASP A 111 13.60 -19.62 22.34
C ASP A 111 12.86 -20.79 21.68
N PRO A 112 13.55 -21.91 21.38
CA PRO A 112 12.97 -23.08 20.71
C PRO A 112 12.12 -23.94 21.68
N SER A 113 11.22 -23.31 22.42
CA SER A 113 10.31 -24.03 23.31
C SER A 113 9.26 -24.85 22.54
N PRO A 114 8.69 -25.93 23.12
CA PRO A 114 7.62 -26.69 22.49
C PRO A 114 6.41 -25.85 22.11
N ALA A 115 6.11 -24.81 22.90
CA ALA A 115 4.99 -23.91 22.65
C ALA A 115 5.24 -23.05 21.38
N HIS A 116 6.43 -22.48 21.22
CA HIS A 116 6.79 -21.69 20.05
C HIS A 116 6.84 -22.55 18.78
N LEU A 117 7.38 -23.76 18.88
CA LEU A 117 7.40 -24.72 17.76
C LEU A 117 5.98 -25.10 17.31
N HIS A 118 5.07 -25.35 18.25
CA HIS A 118 3.68 -25.66 17.95
C HIS A 118 2.98 -24.49 17.24
N ALA A 119 3.14 -23.26 17.76
CA ALA A 119 2.57 -22.06 17.15
C ALA A 119 3.07 -21.86 15.72
N LEU A 120 4.37 -22.05 15.49
CA LEU A 120 4.97 -21.94 14.16
C LEU A 120 4.38 -22.99 13.18
N GLN A 121 4.22 -24.24 13.63
CA GLN A 121 3.63 -25.32 12.82
C GLN A 121 2.17 -25.04 12.45
N GLU A 122 1.37 -24.51 13.38
CA GLU A 122 -0.02 -24.14 13.09
C GLU A 122 -0.11 -23.05 12.03
N LEU A 123 0.70 -21.98 12.17
CA LEU A 123 0.75 -20.88 11.21
C LEU A 123 1.26 -21.32 9.84
N GLN A 124 2.25 -22.25 9.82
CA GLN A 124 2.72 -22.85 8.59
C GLN A 124 1.60 -23.59 7.85
N GLY A 125 0.84 -24.42 8.58
CA GLY A 125 -0.31 -25.13 8.00
C GLY A 125 -1.39 -24.18 7.46
N GLN A 126 -1.63 -23.05 8.14
CA GLN A 126 -2.56 -22.03 7.64
C GLN A 126 -2.06 -21.35 6.37
N LEU A 127 -0.78 -21.02 6.27
CA LEU A 127 -0.16 -20.46 5.07
C LEU A 127 -0.21 -21.42 3.88
N ASP A 128 0.02 -22.73 4.12
CA ASP A 128 -0.08 -23.77 3.09
C ASP A 128 -1.49 -23.82 2.47
N HIS A 129 -2.53 -23.71 3.30
CA HIS A 129 -3.92 -23.74 2.84
C HIS A 129 -4.37 -22.46 2.13
N ALA A 130 -3.79 -21.32 2.51
CA ALA A 130 -4.18 -20.00 2.01
C ALA A 130 -3.34 -19.51 0.80
N ASP A 131 -2.47 -20.36 0.20
CA ASP A 131 -1.49 -19.93 -0.83
C ASP A 131 -0.60 -18.75 -0.35
N GLY A 132 -0.38 -18.68 0.96
CA GLY A 132 0.31 -17.56 1.61
C GLY A 132 1.79 -17.47 1.24
N TRP A 133 2.42 -18.56 0.82
CA TRP A 133 3.82 -18.62 0.39
C TRP A 133 4.10 -17.78 -0.85
N ARG A 134 3.10 -17.56 -1.70
CA ARG A 134 3.23 -16.62 -2.84
C ARG A 134 3.44 -15.19 -2.36
N LEU A 135 2.80 -14.81 -1.25
CA LEU A 135 2.98 -13.48 -0.66
C LEU A 135 4.39 -13.38 -0.05
N HIS A 136 4.84 -14.41 0.67
CA HIS A 136 6.21 -14.48 1.20
C HIS A 136 7.24 -14.29 0.08
N THR A 137 7.14 -15.09 -0.99
CA THR A 137 8.04 -14.97 -2.14
C THR A 137 8.05 -13.57 -2.74
N ARG A 138 6.90 -12.89 -2.81
CA ARG A 138 6.80 -11.52 -3.32
C ARG A 138 7.49 -10.50 -2.41
N VAL A 139 7.37 -10.65 -1.09
CA VAL A 139 8.08 -9.81 -0.12
C VAL A 139 9.58 -9.99 -0.27
N GLU A 140 10.07 -11.23 -0.27
CA GLU A 140 11.48 -11.56 -0.43
C GLU A 140 12.06 -11.04 -1.75
N GLN A 141 11.32 -11.18 -2.85
CA GLN A 141 11.73 -10.63 -4.14
C GLN A 141 11.81 -9.10 -4.13
N ALA A 142 10.90 -8.42 -3.43
CA ALA A 142 10.94 -6.96 -3.31
C ALA A 142 12.18 -6.52 -2.50
N ILE A 143 12.44 -7.16 -1.35
CA ILE A 143 13.61 -6.91 -0.51
C ILE A 143 14.89 -7.11 -1.30
N THR A 144 15.02 -8.25 -1.99
CA THR A 144 16.19 -8.58 -2.82
C THR A 144 16.41 -7.56 -3.93
N ARG A 145 15.35 -7.14 -4.63
CA ARG A 145 15.45 -6.15 -5.71
C ARG A 145 15.87 -4.77 -5.23
N LEU A 146 15.51 -4.42 -4.00
CA LEU A 146 15.90 -3.17 -3.36
C LEU A 146 17.31 -3.24 -2.74
N GLY A 147 17.90 -4.43 -2.64
CA GLY A 147 19.19 -4.65 -1.99
C GLY A 147 19.17 -4.37 -0.49
N LEU A 148 18.01 -4.59 0.15
CA LEU A 148 17.80 -4.33 1.56
C LEU A 148 17.96 -5.60 2.39
N ASP A 149 18.23 -5.44 3.69
CA ASP A 149 18.18 -6.51 4.69
C ASP A 149 16.79 -6.53 5.31
N GLY A 150 16.03 -7.61 5.11
CA GLY A 150 14.66 -7.75 5.59
C GLY A 150 14.51 -7.63 7.10
N GLU A 151 15.52 -8.06 7.87
CA GLU A 151 15.53 -8.01 9.34
C GLU A 151 15.93 -6.64 9.90
N ALA A 152 16.53 -5.79 9.07
CA ALA A 152 16.90 -4.44 9.50
C ALA A 152 15.65 -3.61 9.85
N LYS A 153 15.75 -2.83 10.92
CA LYS A 153 14.66 -1.92 11.32
C LYS A 153 14.63 -0.68 10.44
N ILE A 154 13.44 -0.17 10.19
CA ILE A 154 13.24 1.08 9.44
C ILE A 154 14.04 2.23 10.04
N ALA A 155 14.15 2.31 11.37
CA ALA A 155 14.95 3.34 12.06
C ALA A 155 16.43 3.34 11.69
N THR A 156 16.94 2.30 11.03
CA THR A 156 18.36 2.18 10.66
C THR A 156 18.64 2.58 9.20
N LEU A 157 17.60 2.94 8.44
CA LEU A 157 17.71 3.46 7.07
C LEU A 157 17.92 4.97 7.08
#